data_7a66f8b9633bb8e4a95550dcdcec1f9d
#
_entry.id   7a66f8b9633bb8e4a95550dcdcec1f9d
#
_cell.length_a   1.000
_cell.length_b   1.000
_cell.length_c   1.000
_cell.angle_alpha   90.00
_cell.angle_beta   90.00
_cell.angle_gamma   90.00
#
_symmetry.space_group_name_H-M   'P 1'
#
loop_
_entity.id
_entity.type
_entity.pdbx_description
1 polymer ?
#
loop_
_entity_poly.entity_id
_entity_poly.type
_entity_poly.pdbx_seq_one_letter_code
_entity_poly.pdbx_strand_id
1 'polypeptide(L)'
;MKKNRIYFIGIGGIGMSALARYFLDEGWTVGGYDRAESDLTRRLSEAGAKIHYEDDVKLIPDEFLDEVEASKPKKNIDISVD
;
A
#
# COMPACT_ATOMS: atom_id res chain seq x y z
N MET A 1 -11.67 14.65 -9.90
CA MET A 1 -11.63 13.53 -9.86
C MET A 1 -10.91 12.97 -8.76
N LYS A 2 -11.26 11.95 -8.21
CA LYS A 2 -10.64 11.37 -7.20
C LYS A 2 -9.51 10.60 -7.63
N LYS A 3 -8.44 10.59 -6.99
CA LYS A 3 -7.38 9.80 -7.30
C LYS A 3 -7.58 8.47 -6.76
N ASN A 4 -7.18 7.44 -7.43
CA ASN A 4 -7.29 6.07 -6.97
C ASN A 4 -6.11 5.76 -6.05
N ARG A 5 -6.40 5.22 -4.90
CA ARG A 5 -5.38 4.91 -3.91
C ARG A 5 -5.57 3.50 -3.40
N ILE A 6 -4.50 2.84 -3.08
CA ILE A 6 -4.59 1.50 -2.56
C ILE A 6 -3.43 1.26 -1.59
N TYR A 7 -3.71 0.61 -0.48
CA TYR A 7 -2.73 0.38 0.56
C TYR A 7 -2.65 -1.11 0.82
N PHE A 8 -1.43 -1.65 0.83
CA PHE A 8 -1.26 -3.08 0.98
C PHE A 8 -0.61 -3.43 2.31
N ILE A 9 -1.03 -4.52 2.91
CA ILE A 9 -0.39 -5.02 4.10
C ILE A 9 0.37 -6.24 3.63
N GLY A 10 1.67 -6.29 3.86
CA GLY A 10 2.51 -7.35 3.34
C GLY A 10 2.92 -7.06 1.91
N ILE A 11 3.14 -5.79 1.60
CA ILE A 11 3.37 -5.36 0.23
C ILE A 11 4.58 -6.03 -0.42
N GLY A 12 5.50 -6.56 0.36
CA GLY A 12 6.67 -7.22 -0.19
C GLY A 12 6.47 -8.67 -0.56
N GLY A 13 5.28 -9.21 -0.32
CA GLY A 13 5.02 -10.60 -0.70
C GLY A 13 5.04 -10.71 -2.20
N ILE A 14 5.34 -11.87 -2.72
CA ILE A 14 5.43 -12.06 -4.14
C ILE A 14 4.16 -11.68 -4.87
N GLY A 15 3.04 -12.19 -4.45
CA GLY A 15 1.79 -11.85 -5.09
C GLY A 15 1.38 -10.42 -4.86
N MET A 16 1.62 -9.91 -3.64
CA MET A 16 1.23 -8.57 -3.33
C MET A 16 2.08 -7.56 -4.05
N SER A 17 3.37 -7.83 -4.20
CA SER A 17 4.24 -6.88 -4.86
C SER A 17 3.89 -6.80 -6.35
N ALA A 18 3.48 -7.91 -6.93
CA ALA A 18 3.09 -7.90 -8.33
C ALA A 18 1.83 -7.06 -8.51
N LEU A 19 0.90 -7.19 -7.58
CA LEU A 19 -0.32 -6.44 -7.65
C LEU A 19 -0.04 -4.95 -7.43
N ALA A 20 0.84 -4.64 -6.49
CA ALA A 20 1.19 -3.26 -6.23
C ALA A 20 1.82 -2.64 -7.47
N ARG A 21 2.63 -3.40 -8.18
CA ARG A 21 3.26 -2.92 -9.38
C ARG A 21 2.22 -2.62 -10.44
N TYR A 22 1.25 -3.49 -10.55
CA TYR A 22 0.18 -3.30 -11.51
C TYR A 22 -0.52 -1.96 -11.24
N PHE A 23 -0.85 -1.69 -9.99
CA PHE A 23 -1.55 -0.44 -9.68
C PHE A 23 -0.66 0.78 -9.88
N LEU A 24 0.62 0.66 -9.61
CA LEU A 24 1.51 1.77 -9.87
C LEU A 24 1.54 2.06 -11.37
N ASP A 25 1.57 1.01 -12.18
CA ASP A 25 1.60 1.19 -13.62
C ASP A 25 0.30 1.79 -14.12
N GLU A 26 -0.78 1.57 -13.41
CA GLU A 26 -2.06 2.13 -13.79
C GLU A 26 -2.24 3.56 -13.26
N GLY A 27 -1.25 4.10 -12.62
CA GLY A 27 -1.32 5.48 -12.15
C GLY A 27 -1.94 5.67 -10.80
N TRP A 28 -2.12 4.61 -10.04
CA TRP A 28 -2.70 4.72 -8.71
C TRP A 28 -1.64 5.17 -7.72
N THR A 29 -2.09 5.74 -6.63
CA THR A 29 -1.21 6.04 -5.52
C THR A 29 -1.17 4.78 -4.68
N VAL A 30 0.01 4.22 -4.52
CA VAL A 30 0.16 2.94 -3.84
C VAL A 30 1.00 3.11 -2.58
N GLY A 31 0.56 2.53 -1.50
CA GLY A 31 1.32 2.53 -0.26
C GLY A 31 1.22 1.17 0.37
N GLY A 32 1.97 0.96 1.41
CA GLY A 32 1.88 -0.30 2.09
C GLY A 32 2.86 -0.49 3.22
N TYR A 33 2.71 -1.62 3.88
CA TYR A 33 3.53 -1.98 4.99
C TYR A 33 4.11 -3.37 4.77
N ASP A 34 5.35 -3.57 5.17
CA ASP A 34 5.90 -4.90 5.22
C ASP A 34 6.85 -4.91 6.40
N ARG A 35 6.99 -6.04 7.07
CA ARG A 35 7.83 -6.05 8.23
C ARG A 35 9.29 -6.12 7.85
N ALA A 36 9.64 -6.37 6.63
CA ALA A 36 11.04 -6.46 6.24
C ALA A 36 11.30 -5.82 4.91
N GLU A 37 12.36 -5.09 4.81
CA GLU A 37 12.74 -4.50 3.56
C GLU A 37 13.31 -5.59 2.68
N SER A 38 13.05 -5.55 1.40
CA SER A 38 13.53 -6.58 0.49
C SER A 38 13.77 -5.95 -0.85
N ASP A 39 14.29 -6.70 -1.81
CA ASP A 39 14.48 -6.18 -3.13
C ASP A 39 13.14 -5.79 -3.73
N LEU A 40 12.11 -6.57 -3.44
CA LEU A 40 10.80 -6.26 -3.98
C LEU A 40 10.27 -4.94 -3.43
N THR A 41 10.39 -4.71 -2.12
CA THR A 41 9.88 -3.47 -1.57
C THR A 41 10.72 -2.29 -2.04
N ARG A 42 12.03 -2.49 -2.20
CA ARG A 42 12.85 -1.39 -2.66
C ARG A 42 12.49 -1.00 -4.07
N ARG A 43 12.22 -1.96 -4.92
CA ARG A 43 11.84 -1.66 -6.29
C ARG A 43 10.52 -0.94 -6.34
N LEU A 44 9.59 -1.33 -5.48
CA LEU A 44 8.30 -0.68 -5.43
C LEU A 44 8.46 0.76 -4.96
N SER A 45 9.32 0.98 -3.98
CA SER A 45 9.56 2.32 -3.48
C SER A 45 10.16 3.18 -4.57
N GLU A 46 11.08 2.62 -5.32
CA GLU A 46 11.70 3.37 -6.40
C GLU A 46 10.68 3.71 -7.48
N ALA A 47 9.68 2.88 -7.62
CA ALA A 47 8.64 3.11 -8.60
C ALA A 47 7.56 4.05 -8.10
N GLY A 48 7.66 4.46 -6.85
CA GLY A 48 6.72 5.45 -6.32
C GLY A 48 5.83 5.01 -5.18
N ALA A 49 5.94 3.78 -4.75
CA ALA A 49 5.10 3.32 -3.66
C ALA A 49 5.60 3.89 -2.34
N LYS A 50 4.69 4.18 -1.42
CA LYS A 50 5.04 4.72 -0.12
C LYS A 50 4.98 3.59 0.86
N ILE A 51 6.14 3.08 1.27
CA ILE A 51 6.20 1.89 2.10
C ILE A 51 6.83 2.18 3.45
N HIS A 52 6.27 1.59 4.50
CA HIS A 52 6.90 1.70 5.80
C HIS A 52 7.09 0.30 6.36
N TYR A 53 8.05 0.15 7.26
CA TYR A 53 8.43 -1.16 7.76
C TYR A 53 8.13 -1.34 9.24
N GLU A 54 7.56 -0.33 9.88
CA GLU A 54 7.19 -0.48 11.25
C GLU A 54 5.70 -0.61 11.36
N ASP A 55 5.25 -1.50 12.22
CA ASP A 55 3.85 -1.75 12.36
C ASP A 55 3.25 -0.67 13.24
N ASP A 56 3.02 0.48 12.67
CA ASP A 56 2.54 1.62 13.40
C ASP A 56 1.57 2.35 12.50
N VAL A 57 0.31 2.39 12.87
CA VAL A 57 -0.70 3.03 12.06
C VAL A 57 -0.40 4.49 11.82
N LYS A 58 0.40 5.12 12.66
CA LYS A 58 0.73 6.49 12.45
C LYS A 58 1.58 6.70 11.24
N LEU A 59 2.20 5.65 10.74
CA LEU A 59 3.04 5.76 9.57
C LEU A 59 2.27 5.62 8.27
N ILE A 60 0.99 5.34 8.35
CA ILE A 60 0.18 5.25 7.15
C ILE A 60 -0.03 6.66 6.64
N PRO A 61 0.34 6.94 5.40
CA PRO A 61 0.19 8.30 4.88
C PRO A 61 -1.26 8.75 4.92
N ASP A 62 -1.46 10.02 5.21
CA ASP A 62 -2.78 10.58 5.37
C ASP A 62 -3.71 10.30 4.22
N GLU A 63 -3.22 10.31 3.02
CA GLU A 63 -4.08 10.09 1.88
C GLU A 63 -4.74 8.73 1.91
N PHE A 64 -4.15 7.76 2.62
CA PHE A 64 -4.79 6.46 2.72
C PHE A 64 -5.72 6.43 3.93
N LEU A 65 -5.46 7.27 4.91
CA LEU A 65 -6.29 7.29 6.09
C LEU A 65 -7.67 7.85 5.80
N ASP A 66 -7.76 8.75 4.87
CA ASP A 66 -9.03 9.29 4.52
C ASP A 66 -9.94 8.17 4.05
N GLU A 67 -9.40 7.29 3.27
CA GLU A 67 -10.19 6.21 2.79
C GLU A 67 -10.62 5.32 3.90
N VAL A 68 -9.76 5.03 4.78
CA VAL A 68 -10.06 4.17 5.88
C VAL A 68 -11.14 4.76 6.71
N GLU A 69 -11.03 6.00 7.08
CA GLU A 69 -12.01 6.61 7.85
C GLU A 69 -13.31 6.64 7.20
N ALA A 70 -13.35 6.94 5.98
CA ALA A 70 -14.58 7.02 5.31
C ALA A 70 -15.25 5.71 5.22
N SER A 71 -14.55 4.71 5.00
CA SER A 71 -15.18 3.50 4.86
C SER A 71 -15.32 2.77 6.07
N LYS A 72 -14.94 3.16 7.02
CA LYS A 72 -15.13 2.51 8.14
C LYS A 72 -14.41 1.40 8.24
N PRO A 73 -13.99 1.06 8.51
CA PRO A 73 -13.27 0.15 8.74
C PRO A 73 -13.22 -0.96 8.09
N LYS A 74 -12.96 -1.37 7.95
CA LYS A 74 -12.94 -2.39 7.57
C LYS A 74 -12.66 -2.72 6.41
N LYS A 75 -12.86 -2.79 5.80
CA LYS A 75 -12.76 -3.23 4.75
C LYS A 75 -11.86 -2.70 3.94
N ASN A 76 -11.60 -2.00 3.70
CA ASN A 76 -10.93 -1.43 2.82
C ASN A 76 -9.60 -1.64 2.79
N ILE A 77 -9.00 -1.52 3.47
CA ILE A 77 -7.74 -1.59 3.44
C ILE A 77 -7.24 -2.82 3.22
N ASP A 78 -7.79 -3.70 3.40
CA ASP A 78 -7.25 -4.84 3.29
C ASP A 78 -7.28 -5.49 2.13
N ILE A 79 -7.13 -5.00 1.23
CA ILE A 79 -7.03 -5.57 0.15
C ILE A 79 -6.18 -6.61 0.21
N SER A 80 -5.40 -6.54 0.96
CA SER A 80 -4.48 -7.50 0.99
C SER A 80 -4.91 -8.74 1.29
N VAL A 81 -5.66 -8.88 1.67
CA VAL A 81 -6.01 -9.98 2.04
C VAL A 81 -5.89 -10.93 1.35
N ASP A 82 -5.73 -11.06 0.83
CA ASP A 82 -5.53 -11.97 0.20
C ASP A 82 -5.88 -12.81 0.23
#